data_af1ae6520587f999a6c2b5db0621e78b
#
_entry.id   af1ae6520587f999a6c2b5db0621e78b
#
_cell.length_a   1.000
_cell.length_b   1.000
_cell.length_c   1.000
_cell.angle_alpha   90.00
_cell.angle_beta   90.00
_cell.angle_gamma   90.00
#
_symmetry.space_group_name_H-M   'P 1'
#
loop_
_entity.id
_entity.type
_entity.pdbx_description
1 polymer ?
#
loop_
_entity_poly.entity_id
_entity_poly.type
_entity_poly.pdbx_seq_one_letter_code
_entity_poly.pdbx_strand_id
1 'polypeptide(L)'
;DKVNGQQVLEMSGDDAMEFFRDQGYALQLAQQQQVLRLFRTEFDVWYSERHLHDSGAVERGFAALDAAGHTYDSDGAKWLRTSEFGDDKDRVLVKSDGEMTYFASDSAYYVDKRARGFDVNIYLLGADHHGYVGRLKAIAACAGDDPDFNIEVLIGQLVKIYRSGEEVRLSKRAGDIVTLEDLVDEGGVDAARYSLIRYPADSPLTLDLDLLVKRTNDNPVFYVQYAHARISSVLRHAADLGIDGQSAPFDASLLGEERERDLIGVIADLPRVVGSAAELREPHRV
;
A
#
# COMPACT_ATOMS: atom_id res chain seq x y z
N ASP A 1 24.71 16.44 -10.60
CA ASP A 1 24.92 17.86 -11.00
C ASP A 1 24.07 18.88 -10.23
N LYS A 2 23.27 18.47 -9.26
CA LYS A 2 22.50 19.39 -8.39
C LYS A 2 23.19 19.69 -7.05
N VAL A 3 24.32 19.09 -6.79
CA VAL A 3 25.10 19.27 -5.57
C VAL A 3 26.29 20.18 -5.90
N ASN A 4 26.49 21.22 -5.08
CA ASN A 4 27.65 22.12 -5.22
C ASN A 4 28.96 21.34 -5.02
N GLY A 5 29.51 20.78 -6.11
CA GLY A 5 30.61 19.84 -6.09
C GLY A 5 31.93 20.38 -5.46
N GLN A 6 32.11 21.70 -5.36
CA GLN A 6 33.30 22.26 -4.73
C GLN A 6 33.27 22.17 -3.19
N GLN A 7 32.11 22.30 -2.55
CA GLN A 7 32.01 22.20 -1.11
C GLN A 7 32.39 20.81 -0.57
N VAL A 8 32.09 19.78 -1.35
CA VAL A 8 32.38 18.38 -0.97
C VAL A 8 33.88 18.08 -0.99
N LEU A 9 34.64 18.74 -1.87
CA LEU A 9 36.10 18.55 -1.97
C LEU A 9 36.87 19.06 -0.75
N GLU A 10 36.24 19.93 0.05
CA GLU A 10 36.84 20.52 1.29
C GLU A 10 36.41 19.75 2.54
N MET A 11 35.45 18.79 2.42
CA MET A 11 34.96 17.98 3.55
C MET A 11 35.92 16.84 3.89
N SER A 12 35.89 16.40 5.16
CA SER A 12 36.49 15.09 5.50
C SER A 12 35.79 13.96 4.76
N GLY A 13 36.41 12.78 4.63
CA GLY A 13 35.82 11.63 3.95
C GLY A 13 34.48 11.22 4.58
N ASP A 14 34.38 11.25 5.90
CA ASP A 14 33.16 10.86 6.63
C ASP A 14 32.06 11.91 6.47
N ASP A 15 32.37 13.21 6.58
CA ASP A 15 31.41 14.28 6.34
C ASP A 15 30.89 14.29 4.91
N ALA A 16 31.78 14.04 3.92
CA ALA A 16 31.39 13.93 2.51
C ALA A 16 30.44 12.74 2.28
N MET A 17 30.72 11.60 2.92
CA MET A 17 29.86 10.41 2.81
C MET A 17 28.48 10.67 3.42
N GLU A 18 28.41 11.30 4.57
CA GLU A 18 27.15 11.68 5.21
C GLU A 18 26.36 12.66 4.35
N PHE A 19 27.03 13.68 3.84
CA PHE A 19 26.44 14.66 2.92
C PHE A 19 25.83 13.99 1.68
N PHE A 20 26.56 13.09 1.00
CA PHE A 20 26.04 12.40 -0.17
C PHE A 20 24.88 11.47 0.16
N ARG A 21 24.94 10.80 1.31
CA ARG A 21 23.83 9.95 1.79
C ARG A 21 22.57 10.78 2.00
N ASP A 22 22.66 11.92 2.66
CA ASP A 22 21.51 12.77 2.94
C ASP A 22 20.94 13.42 1.68
N GLN A 23 21.80 13.90 0.78
CA GLN A 23 21.36 14.43 -0.51
C GLN A 23 20.73 13.34 -1.40
N GLY A 24 21.35 12.17 -1.46
CA GLY A 24 20.83 11.02 -2.20
C GLY A 24 19.46 10.57 -1.67
N TYR A 25 19.32 10.48 -0.36
CA TYR A 25 18.05 10.17 0.30
C TYR A 25 16.98 11.21 -0.04
N ALA A 26 17.27 12.49 0.13
CA ALA A 26 16.32 13.56 -0.14
C ALA A 26 15.85 13.58 -1.61
N LEU A 27 16.77 13.40 -2.56
CA LEU A 27 16.45 13.34 -3.99
C LEU A 27 15.59 12.11 -4.32
N GLN A 28 15.94 10.95 -3.80
CA GLN A 28 15.20 9.71 -4.05
C GLN A 28 13.81 9.76 -3.43
N LEU A 29 13.67 10.28 -2.21
CA LEU A 29 12.38 10.45 -1.56
C LEU A 29 11.49 11.44 -2.33
N ALA A 30 12.05 12.57 -2.77
CA ALA A 30 11.30 13.55 -3.57
C ALA A 30 10.81 12.95 -4.89
N GLN A 31 11.63 12.14 -5.56
CA GLN A 31 11.23 11.42 -6.78
C GLN A 31 10.10 10.42 -6.50
N GLN A 32 10.21 9.61 -5.46
CA GLN A 32 9.16 8.67 -5.07
C GLN A 32 7.83 9.39 -4.78
N GLN A 33 7.88 10.48 -4.04
CA GLN A 33 6.71 11.31 -3.76
C GLN A 33 6.10 11.90 -5.03
N GLN A 34 6.91 12.33 -5.98
CA GLN A 34 6.45 12.87 -7.26
C GLN A 34 5.74 11.79 -8.09
N VAL A 35 6.34 10.61 -8.22
CA VAL A 35 5.75 9.49 -8.97
C VAL A 35 4.44 9.02 -8.34
N LEU A 36 4.38 8.94 -7.02
CA LEU A 36 3.15 8.56 -6.33
C LEU A 36 2.04 9.62 -6.44
N ARG A 37 2.39 10.91 -6.42
CA ARG A 37 1.41 11.98 -6.75
C ARG A 37 0.91 11.88 -8.18
N LEU A 38 1.79 11.59 -9.15
CA LEU A 38 1.41 11.34 -10.54
C LEU A 38 0.44 10.16 -10.63
N PHE A 39 0.70 9.13 -9.85
CA PHE A 39 -0.15 7.94 -9.72
C PHE A 39 -1.40 8.19 -8.87
N ARG A 40 -1.63 9.40 -8.35
CA ARG A 40 -2.74 9.79 -7.45
C ARG A 40 -2.82 8.92 -6.20
N THR A 41 -1.65 8.61 -5.64
CA THR A 41 -1.53 7.91 -4.35
C THR A 41 -0.78 8.82 -3.40
N GLU A 42 -1.45 9.27 -2.35
CA GLU A 42 -0.90 10.19 -1.35
C GLU A 42 -0.76 9.47 -0.01
N PHE A 43 0.23 9.89 0.76
CA PHE A 43 0.48 9.38 2.10
C PHE A 43 0.45 10.54 3.09
N ASP A 44 -0.25 10.38 4.20
CA ASP A 44 -0.34 11.39 5.25
C ASP A 44 1.00 11.51 6.00
N VAL A 45 1.73 10.41 6.15
CA VAL A 45 3.00 10.36 6.87
C VAL A 45 4.06 9.63 6.06
N TRP A 46 5.19 10.30 5.84
CA TRP A 46 6.43 9.73 5.33
C TRP A 46 7.37 9.50 6.49
N TYR A 47 7.37 8.28 7.01
CA TYR A 47 8.12 7.94 8.21
C TYR A 47 9.57 7.58 7.88
N SER A 48 10.53 8.14 8.63
CA SER A 48 11.95 7.83 8.49
C SER A 48 12.38 6.83 9.57
N GLU A 49 13.02 5.73 9.17
CA GLU A 49 13.60 4.78 10.12
C GLU A 49 14.69 5.46 11.01
N ARG A 50 15.46 6.40 10.46
CA ARG A 50 16.39 7.20 11.25
C ARG A 50 15.67 7.93 12.40
N HIS A 51 14.49 8.48 12.14
CA HIS A 51 13.70 9.14 13.18
C HIS A 51 13.30 8.17 14.31
N LEU A 52 13.07 6.91 14.01
CA LEU A 52 12.80 5.90 15.03
C LEU A 52 13.94 5.80 16.05
N HIS A 53 15.19 5.86 15.58
CA HIS A 53 16.38 5.83 16.42
C HIS A 53 16.63 7.18 17.12
N ASP A 54 16.60 8.28 16.38
CA ASP A 54 16.96 9.61 16.90
C ASP A 54 15.96 10.18 17.90
N SER A 55 14.68 9.76 17.83
CA SER A 55 13.60 10.24 18.70
C SER A 55 13.47 9.49 20.03
N GLY A 56 14.27 8.47 20.27
CA GLY A 56 14.13 7.57 21.43
C GLY A 56 12.92 6.62 21.31
N ALA A 57 12.35 6.43 20.12
CA ALA A 57 11.22 5.54 19.92
C ALA A 57 11.61 4.08 20.12
N VAL A 58 12.87 3.71 19.82
CA VAL A 58 13.37 2.35 20.05
C VAL A 58 13.39 2.03 21.54
N GLU A 59 13.91 2.95 22.36
CA GLU A 59 13.96 2.81 23.81
C GLU A 59 12.56 2.73 24.41
N ARG A 60 11.63 3.57 23.94
CA ARG A 60 10.21 3.51 24.37
C ARG A 60 9.56 2.19 23.96
N GLY A 61 9.86 1.71 22.75
CA GLY A 61 9.37 0.41 22.27
C GLY A 61 9.84 -0.73 23.16
N PHE A 62 11.13 -0.78 23.48
CA PHE A 62 11.68 -1.78 24.39
C PHE A 62 11.12 -1.69 25.81
N ALA A 63 10.97 -0.48 26.34
CA ALA A 63 10.36 -0.29 27.65
C ALA A 63 8.91 -0.80 27.69
N ALA A 64 8.15 -0.63 26.62
CA ALA A 64 6.79 -1.16 26.50
C ALA A 64 6.77 -2.70 26.46
N LEU A 65 7.67 -3.32 25.69
CA LEU A 65 7.80 -4.79 25.61
C LEU A 65 8.30 -5.39 26.93
N ASP A 66 9.23 -4.73 27.61
CA ASP A 66 9.69 -5.10 28.95
C ASP A 66 8.53 -5.03 29.96
N ALA A 67 7.75 -3.95 29.94
CA ALA A 67 6.59 -3.77 30.83
C ALA A 67 5.49 -4.82 30.58
N ALA A 68 5.34 -5.29 29.35
CA ALA A 68 4.44 -6.38 28.98
C ALA A 68 4.96 -7.76 29.46
N GLY A 69 6.23 -7.86 29.91
CA GLY A 69 6.82 -9.10 30.47
C GLY A 69 7.31 -10.11 29.44
N HIS A 70 7.41 -9.70 28.17
CA HIS A 70 7.77 -10.61 27.08
C HIS A 70 9.23 -10.51 26.61
N THR A 71 10.09 -9.77 27.32
CA THR A 71 11.52 -9.77 27.06
C THR A 71 12.28 -10.55 28.14
N TYR A 72 13.49 -10.99 27.80
CA TYR A 72 14.41 -11.60 28.74
C TYR A 72 15.86 -11.45 28.25
N ASP A 73 16.82 -11.58 29.16
CA ASP A 73 18.25 -11.56 28.85
C ASP A 73 18.80 -12.99 28.89
N SER A 74 19.56 -13.38 27.86
CA SER A 74 20.31 -14.64 27.79
C SER A 74 21.58 -14.45 26.99
N ASP A 75 22.68 -15.01 27.49
CA ASP A 75 24.02 -14.96 26.87
C ASP A 75 24.49 -13.56 26.48
N GLY A 76 24.12 -12.57 27.32
CA GLY A 76 24.44 -11.16 27.09
C GLY A 76 23.61 -10.46 26.01
N ALA A 77 22.62 -11.13 25.43
CA ALA A 77 21.70 -10.60 24.45
C ALA A 77 20.29 -10.41 25.05
N LYS A 78 19.55 -9.40 24.56
CA LYS A 78 18.14 -9.18 24.90
C LYS A 78 17.26 -9.86 23.86
N TRP A 79 16.29 -10.64 24.33
CA TRP A 79 15.40 -11.46 23.52
C TRP A 79 13.93 -11.05 23.69
N LEU A 80 13.11 -11.30 22.67
CA LEU A 80 11.65 -11.22 22.70
C LEU A 80 11.06 -12.63 22.59
N ARG A 81 10.08 -12.98 23.46
CA ARG A 81 9.41 -14.29 23.55
C ARG A 81 8.39 -14.51 22.44
N THR A 82 8.82 -14.40 21.20
CA THR A 82 7.91 -14.53 20.04
C THR A 82 7.39 -15.96 19.86
N SER A 83 8.11 -16.97 20.35
CA SER A 83 7.68 -18.37 20.28
C SER A 83 6.42 -18.65 21.11
N GLU A 84 6.15 -17.87 22.16
CA GLU A 84 4.90 -17.97 22.95
C GLU A 84 3.67 -17.62 22.11
N PHE A 85 3.86 -16.88 21.01
CA PHE A 85 2.79 -16.36 20.14
C PHE A 85 2.88 -16.88 18.69
N GLY A 86 3.46 -18.08 18.51
CA GLY A 86 3.41 -18.80 17.25
C GLY A 86 4.54 -18.53 16.26
N ASP A 87 5.58 -17.78 16.65
CA ASP A 87 6.84 -17.75 15.88
C ASP A 87 7.62 -19.06 16.10
N ASP A 88 8.48 -19.42 15.17
CA ASP A 88 9.26 -20.68 15.23
C ASP A 88 10.31 -20.70 16.37
N LYS A 89 10.71 -19.51 16.84
CA LYS A 89 11.64 -19.31 17.97
C LYS A 89 11.57 -17.89 18.49
N ASP A 90 12.15 -17.69 19.67
CA ASP A 90 12.38 -16.35 20.22
C ASP A 90 13.38 -15.56 19.37
N ARG A 91 13.24 -14.24 19.38
CA ARG A 91 14.05 -13.34 18.54
C ARG A 91 14.92 -12.40 19.35
N VAL A 92 16.14 -12.25 18.89
CA VAL A 92 17.10 -11.30 19.47
C VAL A 92 16.68 -9.87 19.09
N LEU A 93 16.52 -9.02 20.08
CA LEU A 93 16.38 -7.56 19.91
C LEU A 93 17.75 -6.90 19.89
N VAL A 94 18.57 -7.16 20.92
CA VAL A 94 19.92 -6.60 21.04
C VAL A 94 20.89 -7.76 21.19
N LYS A 95 21.94 -7.77 20.38
CA LYS A 95 23.00 -8.79 20.43
C LYS A 95 23.91 -8.58 21.66
N SER A 96 24.73 -9.57 21.96
CA SER A 96 25.70 -9.52 23.07
C SER A 96 26.76 -8.43 22.92
N ASP A 97 27.01 -7.93 21.72
CA ASP A 97 27.92 -6.81 21.43
C ASP A 97 27.23 -5.44 21.58
N GLY A 98 25.92 -5.41 21.90
CA GLY A 98 25.12 -4.18 22.02
C GLY A 98 24.49 -3.73 20.71
N GLU A 99 24.75 -4.38 19.58
CA GLU A 99 24.12 -4.01 18.32
C GLU A 99 22.64 -4.43 18.27
N MET A 100 21.80 -3.54 17.80
CA MET A 100 20.39 -3.82 17.53
C MET A 100 20.24 -4.66 16.26
N THR A 101 19.25 -5.54 16.26
CA THR A 101 18.86 -6.30 15.06
C THR A 101 17.81 -5.51 14.26
N TYR A 102 17.59 -5.86 12.99
CA TYR A 102 16.46 -5.31 12.22
C TYR A 102 15.10 -5.61 12.90
N PHE A 103 15.00 -6.77 13.52
CA PHE A 103 13.80 -7.15 14.26
C PHE A 103 13.51 -6.23 15.46
N ALA A 104 14.55 -5.67 16.08
CA ALA A 104 14.42 -4.66 17.12
C ALA A 104 13.74 -3.38 16.60
N SER A 105 14.19 -2.89 15.43
CA SER A 105 13.58 -1.72 14.78
C SER A 105 12.12 -1.99 14.42
N ASP A 106 11.81 -3.17 13.85
CA ASP A 106 10.43 -3.55 13.51
C ASP A 106 9.53 -3.61 14.75
N SER A 107 10.04 -4.17 15.86
CA SER A 107 9.30 -4.26 17.12
C SER A 107 9.02 -2.88 17.71
N ALA A 108 10.01 -2.01 17.73
CA ALA A 108 9.86 -0.63 18.19
C ALA A 108 8.91 0.17 17.27
N TYR A 109 8.99 -0.06 15.97
CA TYR A 109 8.13 0.61 15.00
C TYR A 109 6.67 0.17 15.12
N TYR A 110 6.40 -1.10 15.46
CA TYR A 110 5.05 -1.54 15.80
C TYR A 110 4.47 -0.74 16.98
N VAL A 111 5.23 -0.62 18.08
CA VAL A 111 4.82 0.15 19.25
C VAL A 111 4.59 1.62 18.91
N ASP A 112 5.48 2.23 18.10
CA ASP A 112 5.32 3.61 17.62
C ASP A 112 4.04 3.79 16.81
N LYS A 113 3.71 2.85 15.92
CA LYS A 113 2.46 2.89 15.15
C LYS A 113 1.24 2.83 16.06
N ARG A 114 1.24 1.96 17.07
CA ARG A 114 0.14 1.87 18.05
C ARG A 114 -0.04 3.16 18.83
N ALA A 115 1.07 3.83 19.17
CA ALA A 115 1.04 5.11 19.87
C ALA A 115 0.38 6.26 19.06
N ARG A 116 0.20 6.09 17.74
CA ARG A 116 -0.53 7.03 16.88
C ARG A 116 -2.05 6.98 17.06
N GLY A 117 -2.58 6.01 17.82
CA GLY A 117 -3.99 5.93 18.21
C GLY A 117 -4.90 5.22 17.22
N PHE A 118 -4.36 4.44 16.28
CA PHE A 118 -5.15 3.59 15.40
C PHE A 118 -5.45 2.23 16.05
N ASP A 119 -6.68 1.74 15.88
CA ASP A 119 -7.10 0.44 16.43
C ASP A 119 -6.47 -0.72 15.68
N VAL A 120 -6.29 -0.58 14.36
CA VAL A 120 -5.74 -1.60 13.47
C VAL A 120 -4.53 -1.07 12.72
N ASN A 121 -3.41 -1.79 12.80
CA ASN A 121 -2.23 -1.56 11.98
C ASN A 121 -2.23 -2.51 10.79
N ILE A 122 -2.36 -1.99 9.58
CA ILE A 122 -2.34 -2.79 8.36
C ILE A 122 -0.94 -2.73 7.75
N TYR A 123 -0.32 -3.91 7.57
CA TYR A 123 0.96 -4.07 6.88
C TYR A 123 0.69 -4.62 5.48
N LEU A 124 1.16 -3.91 4.46
CA LEU A 124 1.11 -4.38 3.08
C LEU A 124 2.52 -4.81 2.66
N LEU A 125 2.72 -6.10 2.47
CA LEU A 125 4.02 -6.70 2.17
C LEU A 125 3.99 -7.47 0.85
N GLY A 126 5.14 -7.61 0.20
CA GLY A 126 5.30 -8.48 -0.97
C GLY A 126 5.28 -9.97 -0.59
N ALA A 127 5.02 -10.83 -1.57
CA ALA A 127 4.91 -12.28 -1.39
C ALA A 127 6.20 -12.94 -0.85
N ASP A 128 7.35 -12.34 -1.09
CA ASP A 128 8.66 -12.74 -0.55
C ASP A 128 8.76 -12.57 0.98
N HIS A 129 7.88 -11.77 1.58
CA HIS A 129 7.79 -11.55 3.03
C HIS A 129 6.74 -12.43 3.72
N HIS A 130 6.12 -13.41 3.04
CA HIS A 130 5.09 -14.27 3.63
C HIS A 130 5.53 -14.93 4.95
N GLY A 131 6.78 -15.39 5.05
CA GLY A 131 7.36 -15.97 6.27
C GLY A 131 7.52 -14.97 7.44
N TYR A 132 7.28 -13.68 7.20
CA TYR A 132 7.39 -12.65 8.24
C TYR A 132 6.07 -12.37 8.95
N VAL A 133 4.93 -12.85 8.43
CA VAL A 133 3.59 -12.60 8.97
C VAL A 133 3.47 -13.05 10.44
N GLY A 134 3.89 -14.29 10.74
CA GLY A 134 3.86 -14.82 12.10
C GLY A 134 4.69 -13.98 13.09
N ARG A 135 5.84 -13.46 12.64
CA ARG A 135 6.70 -12.60 13.47
C ARG A 135 6.03 -11.27 13.79
N LEU A 136 5.39 -10.63 12.81
CA LEU A 136 4.67 -9.37 13.04
C LEU A 136 3.50 -9.56 14.01
N LYS A 137 2.74 -10.65 13.87
CA LYS A 137 1.68 -11.02 14.81
C LYS A 137 2.21 -11.28 16.21
N ALA A 138 3.35 -11.97 16.33
CA ALA A 138 4.00 -12.21 17.61
C ALA A 138 4.51 -10.90 18.26
N ILE A 139 5.02 -9.93 17.49
CA ILE A 139 5.36 -8.59 18.00
C ILE A 139 4.12 -7.91 18.60
N ALA A 140 2.99 -7.94 17.90
CA ALA A 140 1.76 -7.35 18.37
C ALA A 140 1.32 -7.96 19.71
N ALA A 141 1.33 -9.29 19.80
CA ALA A 141 0.98 -10.01 21.04
C ALA A 141 1.96 -9.70 22.18
N CYS A 142 3.28 -9.65 21.89
CA CYS A 142 4.29 -9.24 22.88
C CYS A 142 4.12 -7.79 23.35
N ALA A 143 3.53 -6.92 22.53
CA ALA A 143 3.21 -5.54 22.91
C ALA A 143 1.90 -5.43 23.72
N GLY A 144 1.22 -6.54 23.95
CA GLY A 144 -0.05 -6.58 24.72
C GLY A 144 -1.30 -6.37 23.86
N ASP A 145 -1.19 -6.40 22.55
CA ASP A 145 -2.29 -6.28 21.60
C ASP A 145 -2.84 -7.65 21.19
N ASP A 146 -4.07 -7.66 20.67
CA ASP A 146 -4.68 -8.85 20.07
C ASP A 146 -4.15 -9.00 18.61
N PRO A 147 -3.38 -10.07 18.31
CA PRO A 147 -2.79 -10.28 16.97
C PRO A 147 -3.82 -10.61 15.90
N ASP A 148 -5.06 -10.89 16.25
CA ASP A 148 -6.14 -11.14 15.28
C ASP A 148 -7.03 -9.91 15.07
N PHE A 149 -6.85 -8.85 15.86
CA PHE A 149 -7.62 -7.62 15.73
C PHE A 149 -6.72 -6.39 15.47
N ASN A 150 -5.64 -6.20 16.23
CA ASN A 150 -4.85 -4.95 16.18
C ASN A 150 -3.82 -4.92 15.06
N ILE A 151 -3.55 -6.05 14.41
CA ILE A 151 -2.64 -6.14 13.27
C ILE A 151 -3.25 -6.97 12.14
N GLU A 152 -3.20 -6.42 10.95
CA GLU A 152 -3.58 -7.10 9.71
C GLU A 152 -2.38 -7.10 8.76
N VAL A 153 -2.06 -8.24 8.16
CA VAL A 153 -0.96 -8.34 7.20
C VAL A 153 -1.52 -8.79 5.85
N LEU A 154 -1.45 -7.91 4.88
CA LEU A 154 -1.85 -8.15 3.51
C LEU A 154 -0.62 -8.51 2.68
N ILE A 155 -0.69 -9.62 1.94
CA ILE A 155 0.39 -10.09 1.08
C ILE A 155 0.04 -9.80 -0.37
N GLY A 156 0.74 -8.83 -0.96
CA GLY A 156 0.61 -8.51 -2.38
C GLY A 156 1.43 -9.47 -3.24
N GLN A 157 0.80 -10.01 -4.29
CA GLN A 157 1.47 -10.89 -5.25
C GLN A 157 2.23 -10.10 -6.32
N LEU A 158 3.12 -10.80 -7.04
CA LEU A 158 3.90 -10.21 -8.11
C LEU A 158 3.02 -9.84 -9.31
N VAL A 159 3.27 -8.66 -9.86
CA VAL A 159 2.69 -8.20 -11.13
C VAL A 159 3.64 -8.57 -12.27
N LYS A 160 3.17 -9.35 -13.23
CA LYS A 160 3.89 -9.62 -14.48
C LYS A 160 3.45 -8.63 -15.53
N ILE A 161 4.41 -8.07 -16.26
CA ILE A 161 4.14 -7.08 -17.30
C ILE A 161 4.42 -7.73 -18.66
N TYR A 162 3.49 -7.57 -19.59
CA TYR A 162 3.60 -8.05 -20.98
C TYR A 162 3.53 -6.89 -21.96
N ARG A 163 4.29 -7.01 -23.06
CA ARG A 163 4.24 -6.12 -24.22
C ARG A 163 4.36 -6.95 -25.47
N SER A 164 3.44 -6.79 -26.41
CA SER A 164 3.40 -7.53 -27.66
C SER A 164 3.40 -9.06 -27.50
N GLY A 165 2.75 -9.53 -26.40
CA GLY A 165 2.67 -10.96 -26.06
C GLY A 165 3.91 -11.53 -25.38
N GLU A 166 4.95 -10.75 -25.15
CA GLU A 166 6.17 -11.17 -24.47
C GLU A 166 6.26 -10.56 -23.07
N GLU A 167 6.74 -11.35 -22.09
CA GLU A 167 6.96 -10.87 -20.73
C GLU A 167 8.13 -9.88 -20.70
N VAL A 168 7.87 -8.66 -20.26
CA VAL A 168 8.89 -7.66 -20.01
C VAL A 168 9.62 -8.03 -18.72
N ARG A 169 10.83 -8.55 -18.85
CA ARG A 169 11.64 -8.95 -17.69
C ARG A 169 12.13 -7.70 -16.94
N LEU A 170 11.69 -7.58 -15.70
CA LEU A 170 12.14 -6.56 -14.75
C LEU A 170 13.56 -6.89 -14.27
N SER A 171 14.57 -6.66 -15.10
CA SER A 171 15.97 -6.93 -14.73
C SER A 171 16.72 -5.63 -14.49
N LYS A 172 17.08 -5.36 -13.22
CA LYS A 172 17.95 -4.22 -12.88
C LYS A 172 19.31 -4.22 -13.62
N ARG A 173 19.75 -5.40 -14.10
CA ARG A 173 21.03 -5.55 -14.82
C ARG A 173 20.93 -5.28 -16.33
N ALA A 174 19.74 -5.39 -16.91
CA ALA A 174 19.54 -5.21 -18.35
C ALA A 174 19.06 -3.78 -18.73
N GLY A 175 18.72 -2.94 -17.76
CA GLY A 175 18.20 -1.59 -18.01
C GLY A 175 16.72 -1.53 -18.41
N ASP A 176 16.08 -2.66 -18.60
CA ASP A 176 14.67 -2.78 -18.99
C ASP A 176 13.79 -2.93 -17.73
N ILE A 177 13.59 -1.83 -17.02
CA ILE A 177 12.67 -1.77 -15.89
C ILE A 177 11.48 -0.93 -16.34
N VAL A 178 10.29 -1.50 -16.32
CA VAL A 178 9.05 -0.72 -16.44
C VAL A 178 8.75 -0.12 -15.07
N THR A 179 8.81 1.20 -14.99
CA THR A 179 8.50 1.96 -13.77
C THR A 179 7.01 2.26 -13.69
N LEU A 180 6.55 2.70 -12.52
CA LEU A 180 5.19 3.20 -12.36
C LEU A 180 4.92 4.44 -13.25
N GLU A 181 5.95 5.27 -13.46
CA GLU A 181 5.91 6.42 -14.35
C GLU A 181 5.68 5.99 -15.80
N ASP A 182 6.41 4.96 -16.28
CA ASP A 182 6.21 4.41 -17.63
C ASP A 182 4.78 3.88 -17.83
N LEU A 183 4.20 3.22 -16.82
CA LEU A 183 2.80 2.75 -16.89
C LEU A 183 1.81 3.90 -17.03
N VAL A 184 2.04 5.00 -16.32
CA VAL A 184 1.19 6.18 -16.39
C VAL A 184 1.35 6.91 -17.71
N ASP A 185 2.57 7.01 -18.21
CA ASP A 185 2.86 7.70 -19.48
C ASP A 185 2.28 6.93 -20.67
N GLU A 186 2.32 5.61 -20.66
CA GLU A 186 1.79 4.78 -21.75
C GLU A 186 0.27 4.67 -21.72
N GLY A 187 -0.30 4.26 -20.57
CA GLY A 187 -1.73 3.92 -20.46
C GLY A 187 -2.62 5.01 -19.85
N GLY A 188 -2.01 6.02 -19.26
CA GLY A 188 -2.69 6.99 -18.41
C GLY A 188 -2.94 6.46 -17.00
N VAL A 189 -3.05 7.39 -16.05
CA VAL A 189 -3.19 7.06 -14.63
C VAL A 189 -4.44 6.24 -14.31
N ASP A 190 -5.56 6.52 -14.99
CA ASP A 190 -6.83 5.82 -14.75
C ASP A 190 -6.72 4.33 -15.14
N ALA A 191 -6.14 4.05 -16.33
CA ALA A 191 -5.97 2.67 -16.78
C ALA A 191 -4.97 1.91 -15.91
N ALA A 192 -3.84 2.52 -15.55
CA ALA A 192 -2.85 1.91 -14.67
C ALA A 192 -3.44 1.58 -13.29
N ARG A 193 -4.11 2.54 -12.64
CA ARG A 193 -4.76 2.32 -11.33
C ARG A 193 -5.85 1.27 -11.38
N TYR A 194 -6.77 1.39 -12.34
CA TYR A 194 -7.89 0.45 -12.47
C TYR A 194 -7.40 -0.98 -12.67
N SER A 195 -6.41 -1.18 -13.53
CA SER A 195 -5.85 -2.51 -13.81
C SER A 195 -5.22 -3.15 -12.58
N LEU A 196 -4.59 -2.36 -11.71
CA LEU A 196 -3.99 -2.86 -10.48
C LEU A 196 -5.03 -3.17 -9.39
N ILE A 197 -6.06 -2.32 -9.22
CA ILE A 197 -7.06 -2.50 -8.16
C ILE A 197 -8.20 -3.44 -8.52
N ARG A 198 -8.31 -3.87 -9.78
CA ARG A 198 -9.40 -4.73 -10.27
C ARG A 198 -9.35 -6.16 -9.74
N TYR A 199 -8.22 -6.58 -9.19
CA TYR A 199 -8.00 -7.92 -8.68
C TYR A 199 -7.64 -7.89 -7.19
N PRO A 200 -7.88 -8.97 -6.45
CA PRO A 200 -7.38 -9.10 -5.08
C PRO A 200 -5.85 -8.93 -5.03
N ALA A 201 -5.35 -8.28 -3.97
CA ALA A 201 -3.92 -8.04 -3.81
C ALA A 201 -3.09 -9.34 -3.70
N ASP A 202 -3.69 -10.41 -3.19
CA ASP A 202 -3.09 -11.73 -3.02
C ASP A 202 -3.11 -12.60 -4.27
N SER A 203 -3.71 -12.12 -5.37
CA SER A 203 -3.77 -12.84 -6.63
C SER A 203 -2.68 -12.37 -7.60
N PRO A 204 -1.95 -13.30 -8.27
CA PRO A 204 -1.00 -12.92 -9.30
C PRO A 204 -1.67 -12.15 -10.43
N LEU A 205 -1.10 -11.01 -10.80
CA LEU A 205 -1.62 -10.15 -11.85
C LEU A 205 -0.71 -10.18 -13.08
N THR A 206 -1.33 -10.33 -14.26
CA THR A 206 -0.68 -10.09 -15.54
C THR A 206 -1.21 -8.79 -16.12
N LEU A 207 -0.32 -7.83 -16.35
CA LEU A 207 -0.61 -6.52 -16.93
C LEU A 207 -0.12 -6.48 -18.38
N ASP A 208 -1.03 -6.30 -19.32
CA ASP A 208 -0.74 -6.16 -20.74
C ASP A 208 -0.73 -4.66 -21.11
N LEU A 209 0.45 -4.14 -21.44
CA LEU A 209 0.64 -2.73 -21.78
C LEU A 209 -0.10 -2.35 -23.07
N ASP A 210 -0.17 -3.27 -24.04
CA ASP A 210 -0.88 -3.02 -25.30
C ASP A 210 -2.41 -2.90 -25.05
N LEU A 211 -2.92 -3.58 -24.05
CA LEU A 211 -4.32 -3.47 -23.64
C LEU A 211 -4.60 -2.16 -22.93
N LEU A 212 -3.67 -1.66 -22.11
CA LEU A 212 -3.84 -0.42 -21.35
C LEU A 212 -4.10 0.80 -22.24
N VAL A 213 -3.52 0.83 -23.44
CA VAL A 213 -3.63 1.97 -24.37
C VAL A 213 -4.85 1.88 -25.29
N LYS A 214 -5.52 0.72 -25.35
CA LYS A 214 -6.67 0.52 -26.24
C LYS A 214 -7.90 1.32 -25.78
N ARG A 215 -8.55 1.98 -26.74
CA ARG A 215 -9.82 2.70 -26.54
C ARG A 215 -10.98 1.86 -27.08
N THR A 216 -11.03 0.62 -26.65
CA THR A 216 -12.05 -0.37 -27.05
C THR A 216 -12.62 -1.05 -25.80
N ASN A 217 -13.74 -1.73 -25.95
CA ASN A 217 -14.41 -2.45 -24.85
C ASN A 217 -13.55 -3.58 -24.26
N ASP A 218 -12.48 -3.98 -24.93
CA ASP A 218 -11.51 -4.96 -24.39
C ASP A 218 -10.70 -4.35 -23.23
N ASN A 219 -10.55 -3.01 -23.21
CA ASN A 219 -9.92 -2.31 -22.10
C ASN A 219 -10.97 -2.03 -21.01
N PRO A 220 -10.87 -2.66 -19.84
CA PRO A 220 -11.91 -2.57 -18.81
C PRO A 220 -12.14 -1.15 -18.30
N VAL A 221 -11.09 -0.33 -18.18
CA VAL A 221 -11.25 1.06 -17.73
C VAL A 221 -12.00 1.89 -18.76
N PHE A 222 -11.73 1.68 -20.05
CA PHE A 222 -12.43 2.35 -21.13
C PHE A 222 -13.92 1.98 -21.13
N TYR A 223 -14.25 0.72 -20.87
CA TYR A 223 -15.63 0.25 -20.78
C TYR A 223 -16.40 0.97 -19.66
N VAL A 224 -15.82 1.08 -18.47
CA VAL A 224 -16.42 1.80 -17.32
C VAL A 224 -16.56 3.28 -17.62
N GLN A 225 -15.53 3.93 -18.17
CA GLN A 225 -15.58 5.35 -18.54
C GLN A 225 -16.61 5.62 -19.62
N TYR A 226 -16.75 4.71 -20.60
CA TYR A 226 -17.78 4.82 -21.64
C TYR A 226 -19.20 4.72 -21.07
N ALA A 227 -19.43 3.75 -20.16
CA ALA A 227 -20.72 3.62 -19.48
C ALA A 227 -21.08 4.90 -18.71
N HIS A 228 -20.15 5.44 -17.93
CA HIS A 228 -20.31 6.69 -17.19
C HIS A 228 -20.61 7.88 -18.13
N ALA A 229 -19.86 7.99 -19.23
CA ALA A 229 -20.07 9.06 -20.22
C ALA A 229 -21.47 8.99 -20.86
N ARG A 230 -21.96 7.78 -21.16
CA ARG A 230 -23.29 7.57 -21.69
C ARG A 230 -24.38 7.96 -20.69
N ILE A 231 -24.29 7.52 -19.45
CA ILE A 231 -25.24 7.85 -18.39
C ILE A 231 -25.28 9.38 -18.20
N SER A 232 -24.11 10.01 -18.09
CA SER A 232 -24.00 11.47 -17.96
C SER A 232 -24.60 12.21 -19.16
N SER A 233 -24.48 11.65 -20.38
CA SER A 233 -25.08 12.24 -21.58
C SER A 233 -26.59 12.14 -21.56
N VAL A 234 -27.15 11.03 -21.10
CA VAL A 234 -28.61 10.84 -20.96
C VAL A 234 -29.17 11.86 -19.96
N LEU A 235 -28.51 12.03 -18.81
CA LEU A 235 -28.95 12.99 -17.80
C LEU A 235 -28.88 14.42 -18.29
N ARG A 236 -27.84 14.81 -19.01
CA ARG A 236 -27.75 16.15 -19.63
C ARG A 236 -28.87 16.36 -20.67
N HIS A 237 -29.11 15.37 -21.52
CA HIS A 237 -30.18 15.48 -22.52
C HIS A 237 -31.56 15.58 -21.87
N ALA A 238 -31.80 14.85 -20.79
CA ALA A 238 -33.07 15.02 -20.03
C ALA A 238 -33.22 16.45 -19.50
N ALA A 239 -32.14 17.01 -18.92
CA ALA A 239 -32.16 18.40 -18.45
C ALA A 239 -32.42 19.40 -19.59
N ASP A 240 -31.82 19.22 -20.77
CA ASP A 240 -32.05 20.05 -21.95
C ASP A 240 -33.52 20.01 -22.43
N LEU A 241 -34.21 18.93 -22.18
CA LEU A 241 -35.64 18.77 -22.45
C LEU A 241 -36.54 19.29 -21.31
N GLY A 242 -35.96 19.85 -20.27
CA GLY A 242 -36.69 20.34 -19.09
C GLY A 242 -37.17 19.22 -18.15
N ILE A 243 -36.62 18.02 -18.28
CA ILE A 243 -36.93 16.91 -17.40
C ILE A 243 -35.96 17.00 -16.21
N ASP A 244 -36.47 17.40 -15.04
CA ASP A 244 -35.70 17.42 -13.80
C ASP A 244 -36.05 16.19 -12.93
N GLY A 245 -35.19 15.18 -12.98
CA GLY A 245 -35.37 13.98 -12.20
C GLY A 245 -35.18 14.17 -10.68
N GLN A 246 -34.68 15.31 -10.23
CA GLN A 246 -34.47 15.57 -8.79
C GLN A 246 -35.72 16.18 -8.14
N SER A 247 -36.51 16.93 -8.89
CA SER A 247 -37.71 17.58 -8.37
C SER A 247 -39.00 16.77 -8.55
N ALA A 248 -38.99 15.78 -9.44
CA ALA A 248 -40.14 14.89 -9.66
C ALA A 248 -40.31 13.89 -8.49
N PRO A 249 -41.52 13.68 -7.98
CA PRO A 249 -41.76 12.63 -7.00
C PRO A 249 -41.45 11.27 -7.61
N PHE A 250 -40.70 10.45 -6.89
CA PHE A 250 -40.38 9.10 -7.31
C PHE A 250 -41.62 8.20 -7.19
N ASP A 251 -42.02 7.57 -8.30
CA ASP A 251 -43.11 6.60 -8.34
C ASP A 251 -42.58 5.24 -8.82
N ALA A 252 -42.36 4.32 -7.85
CA ALA A 252 -41.88 2.97 -8.11
C ALA A 252 -42.83 2.14 -8.97
N SER A 253 -44.16 2.47 -9.02
CA SER A 253 -45.13 1.73 -9.78
C SER A 253 -44.95 1.85 -11.30
N LEU A 254 -44.21 2.89 -11.74
CA LEU A 254 -43.89 3.12 -13.15
C LEU A 254 -42.73 2.25 -13.65
N LEU A 255 -41.95 1.66 -12.73
CA LEU A 255 -40.78 0.83 -13.03
C LEU A 255 -41.20 -0.64 -13.19
N GLY A 256 -41.80 -0.99 -14.32
CA GLY A 256 -42.35 -2.31 -14.60
C GLY A 256 -41.46 -3.24 -15.41
N GLU A 257 -40.46 -2.70 -16.12
CA GLU A 257 -39.58 -3.45 -16.99
C GLU A 257 -38.57 -4.31 -16.22
N GLU A 258 -38.22 -5.48 -16.76
CA GLU A 258 -37.26 -6.40 -16.14
C GLU A 258 -35.89 -5.72 -15.88
N ARG A 259 -35.37 -4.98 -16.87
CA ARG A 259 -34.09 -4.28 -16.74
C ARG A 259 -34.08 -3.16 -15.70
N GLU A 260 -35.23 -2.52 -15.50
CA GLU A 260 -35.38 -1.51 -14.43
C GLU A 260 -35.30 -2.16 -13.06
N ARG A 261 -35.94 -3.31 -12.88
CA ARG A 261 -35.87 -4.10 -11.65
C ARG A 261 -34.48 -4.64 -11.37
N ASP A 262 -33.78 -5.12 -12.39
CA ASP A 262 -32.39 -5.57 -12.28
C ASP A 262 -31.47 -4.43 -11.81
N LEU A 263 -31.60 -3.26 -12.42
CA LEU A 263 -30.84 -2.07 -12.04
C LEU A 263 -31.13 -1.63 -10.60
N ILE A 264 -32.41 -1.60 -10.21
CA ILE A 264 -32.79 -1.30 -8.81
C ILE A 264 -32.17 -2.30 -7.84
N GLY A 265 -32.18 -3.59 -8.19
CA GLY A 265 -31.57 -4.64 -7.39
C GLY A 265 -30.08 -4.42 -7.17
N VAL A 266 -29.33 -4.08 -8.23
CA VAL A 266 -27.90 -3.78 -8.15
C VAL A 266 -27.63 -2.52 -7.31
N ILE A 267 -28.42 -1.45 -7.51
CA ILE A 267 -28.29 -0.22 -6.72
C ILE A 267 -28.60 -0.50 -5.24
N ALA A 268 -29.64 -1.26 -4.94
CA ALA A 268 -30.01 -1.61 -3.57
C ALA A 268 -28.94 -2.47 -2.86
N ASP A 269 -28.18 -3.28 -3.61
CA ASP A 269 -27.11 -4.13 -3.09
C ASP A 269 -25.80 -3.37 -2.86
N LEU A 270 -25.62 -2.19 -3.47
CA LEU A 270 -24.39 -1.40 -3.40
C LEU A 270 -23.88 -1.14 -1.96
N PRO A 271 -24.71 -0.76 -0.98
CA PRO A 271 -24.23 -0.53 0.38
C PRO A 271 -23.59 -1.78 1.00
N ARG A 272 -24.17 -2.95 0.76
CA ARG A 272 -23.63 -4.23 1.23
C ARG A 272 -22.30 -4.55 0.55
N VAL A 273 -22.21 -4.35 -0.76
CA VAL A 273 -20.99 -4.58 -1.56
C VAL A 273 -19.86 -3.66 -1.07
N VAL A 274 -20.14 -2.38 -0.87
CA VAL A 274 -19.15 -1.42 -0.35
C VAL A 274 -18.71 -1.80 1.06
N GLY A 275 -19.64 -2.18 1.94
CA GLY A 275 -19.33 -2.64 3.29
C GLY A 275 -18.40 -3.86 3.27
N SER A 276 -18.73 -4.88 2.48
CA SER A 276 -17.88 -6.07 2.33
C SER A 276 -16.51 -5.75 1.70
N ALA A 277 -16.47 -4.87 0.70
CA ALA A 277 -15.20 -4.45 0.08
C ALA A 277 -14.29 -3.73 1.07
N ALA A 278 -14.85 -2.90 1.95
CA ALA A 278 -14.10 -2.20 2.98
C ALA A 278 -13.60 -3.16 4.07
N GLU A 279 -14.46 -4.06 4.56
CA GLU A 279 -14.12 -5.04 5.58
C GLU A 279 -13.02 -6.00 5.12
N LEU A 280 -13.11 -6.48 3.87
CA LEU A 280 -12.16 -7.43 3.28
C LEU A 280 -10.93 -6.76 2.64
N ARG A 281 -10.86 -5.43 2.59
CA ARG A 281 -9.82 -4.67 1.86
C ARG A 281 -9.78 -5.02 0.36
N GLU A 282 -10.94 -5.26 -0.24
CA GLU A 282 -11.11 -5.75 -1.61
C GLU A 282 -11.90 -4.77 -2.49
N PRO A 283 -11.30 -3.64 -2.90
CA PRO A 283 -11.98 -2.61 -3.71
C PRO A 283 -12.50 -3.13 -5.06
N HIS A 284 -11.95 -4.23 -5.56
CA HIS A 284 -12.39 -4.88 -6.81
C HIS A 284 -13.83 -5.40 -6.77
N ARG A 285 -14.44 -5.51 -5.58
CA ARG A 285 -15.85 -5.93 -5.43
C ARG A 285 -16.84 -4.86 -5.84
N VAL A 286 -16.43 -3.59 -5.74
CA VAL A 286 -17.24 -2.44 -6.14
C VAL A 286 -17.15 -2.21 -7.64
#